data_f2f9b02d9bc9402ca40b69e00b7f2c6d
#
_entry.id   f2f9b02d9bc9402ca40b69e00b7f2c6d
#
_cell.length_a   1.000
_cell.length_b   1.000
_cell.length_c   1.000
_cell.angle_alpha   90.00
_cell.angle_beta   90.00
_cell.angle_gamma   90.00
#
_symmetry.space_group_name_H-M   'P 1'
#
loop_
_entity.id
_entity.type
_entity.pdbx_description
1 polymer ?
#
loop_
_entity_poly.entity_id
_entity_poly.type
_entity_poly.pdbx_seq_one_letter_code
_entity_poly.pdbx_strand_id
1 'polypeptide(L)'
;MFAAPSTNGYIGTHFIAMCGDYGLTPVRGASLLAAMGMFDLLGTTLSGWLSDRFAPQALLYLPQAFGLEYFYGLPLFTLFYGLDWVATVPPTVKLTTGVFGSEQAPVVFGWIVAGHQPGAAFAALGAGMLRNSLGSYTVATMISGALCLVAAALALRIRIERHRPAPV
;
A
#
# COMPACT_ATOMS: atom_id res chain seq x y z
N MET A 1 -1.70 9.74 3.76
CA MET A 1 -0.75 9.02 4.62
C MET A 1 -1.37 7.83 5.39
N PHE A 2 -2.69 7.81 5.68
CA PHE A 2 -3.36 6.72 6.43
C PHE A 2 -3.96 5.59 5.58
N ALA A 3 -4.05 5.71 4.26
CA ALA A 3 -4.77 4.75 3.43
C ALA A 3 -3.96 3.51 3.06
N ALA A 4 -2.70 3.66 2.65
CA ALA A 4 -1.82 2.52 2.40
C ALA A 4 -1.58 1.65 3.66
N PRO A 5 -1.39 2.25 4.88
CA PRO A 5 -1.35 1.48 6.11
C PRO A 5 -2.62 0.67 6.38
N SER A 6 -3.80 1.25 6.09
CA SER A 6 -5.06 0.56 6.37
C SER A 6 -5.23 -0.69 5.50
N THR A 7 -4.84 -0.63 4.23
CA THR A 7 -4.94 -1.78 3.33
C THR A 7 -3.91 -2.86 3.69
N ASN A 8 -2.67 -2.48 3.95
CA ASN A 8 -1.61 -3.42 4.29
C ASN A 8 -1.86 -4.12 5.63
N GLY A 9 -2.31 -3.38 6.65
CA GLY A 9 -2.65 -3.95 7.95
C GLY A 9 -3.85 -4.89 7.86
N TYR A 10 -4.87 -4.52 7.10
CA TYR A 10 -6.06 -5.32 6.89
C TYR A 10 -5.74 -6.62 6.11
N ILE A 11 -5.14 -6.52 4.93
CA ILE A 11 -4.85 -7.68 4.10
C ILE A 11 -3.83 -8.60 4.76
N GLY A 12 -2.71 -8.07 5.25
CA GLY A 12 -1.67 -8.88 5.89
C GLY A 12 -2.18 -9.70 7.08
N THR A 13 -3.21 -9.21 7.80
CA THR A 13 -3.74 -9.88 8.99
C THR A 13 -4.92 -10.80 8.68
N HIS A 14 -5.80 -10.40 7.76
CA HIS A 14 -7.10 -11.05 7.57
C HIS A 14 -7.25 -11.81 6.25
N PHE A 15 -6.26 -11.77 5.35
CA PHE A 15 -6.36 -12.35 4.01
C PHE A 15 -6.70 -13.86 4.02
N ILE A 16 -6.06 -14.64 4.89
CA ILE A 16 -6.33 -16.09 4.98
C ILE A 16 -7.75 -16.34 5.49
N ALA A 17 -8.23 -15.56 6.45
CA ALA A 17 -9.59 -15.65 6.96
C ALA A 17 -10.62 -15.24 5.89
N MET A 18 -10.31 -14.19 5.09
CA MET A 18 -11.12 -13.82 3.93
C MET A 18 -11.22 -14.95 2.91
N CYS A 19 -10.11 -15.61 2.58
CA CYS A 19 -10.10 -16.75 1.68
C CYS A 19 -11.01 -17.88 2.20
N GLY A 20 -11.06 -18.08 3.52
CA GLY A 20 -11.98 -19.01 4.17
C GLY A 20 -13.46 -18.65 3.96
N ASP A 21 -13.81 -17.36 4.03
CA ASP A 21 -15.18 -16.87 3.76
C ASP A 21 -15.61 -17.11 2.30
N TYR A 22 -14.65 -17.21 1.36
CA TYR A 22 -14.87 -17.63 -0.04
C TYR A 22 -14.79 -19.15 -0.28
N GLY A 23 -14.77 -19.96 0.79
CA GLY A 23 -14.72 -21.42 0.69
C GLY A 23 -13.36 -22.01 0.33
N LEU A 24 -12.28 -21.21 0.39
CA LEU A 24 -10.93 -21.70 0.16
C LEU A 24 -10.34 -22.33 1.42
N THR A 25 -9.56 -23.39 1.23
CA THR A 25 -8.82 -24.00 2.33
C THR A 25 -7.71 -23.06 2.83
N PRO A 26 -7.32 -23.11 4.12
CA PRO A 26 -6.23 -22.28 4.64
C PRO A 26 -4.91 -22.43 3.85
N VAL A 27 -4.63 -23.63 3.34
CA VAL A 27 -3.44 -23.89 2.51
C VAL A 27 -3.48 -23.11 1.20
N ARG A 28 -4.65 -23.07 0.54
CA ARG A 28 -4.82 -22.25 -0.67
C ARG A 28 -4.72 -20.76 -0.38
N GLY A 29 -5.29 -20.29 0.74
CA GLY A 29 -5.12 -18.91 1.19
C GLY A 29 -3.65 -18.55 1.43
N ALA A 30 -2.91 -19.45 2.11
CA ALA A 30 -1.49 -19.25 2.35
C ALA A 30 -0.65 -19.27 1.06
N SER A 31 -1.00 -20.11 0.07
CA SER A 31 -0.30 -20.12 -1.22
C SER A 31 -0.57 -18.85 -2.03
N LEU A 32 -1.76 -18.28 -1.97
CA LEU A 32 -2.04 -16.95 -2.58
C LEU A 32 -1.26 -15.85 -1.89
N LEU A 33 -1.16 -15.87 -0.55
CA LEU A 33 -0.35 -14.91 0.19
C LEU A 33 1.15 -15.02 -0.15
N ALA A 34 1.66 -16.25 -0.31
CA ALA A 34 3.03 -16.46 -0.76
C ALA A 34 3.26 -15.95 -2.19
N ALA A 35 2.28 -16.13 -3.08
CA ALA A 35 2.33 -15.57 -4.42
C ALA A 35 2.33 -14.03 -4.40
N MET A 36 1.56 -13.39 -3.51
CA MET A 36 1.63 -11.93 -3.31
C MET A 36 3.06 -11.49 -2.97
N GLY A 37 3.75 -12.19 -2.05
CA GLY A 37 5.13 -11.86 -1.72
C GLY A 37 6.10 -12.03 -2.89
N MET A 38 5.88 -12.98 -3.78
CA MET A 38 6.68 -13.12 -5.01
C MET A 38 6.44 -11.97 -5.98
N PHE A 39 5.19 -11.58 -6.19
CA PHE A 39 4.85 -10.42 -7.03
C PHE A 39 5.34 -9.11 -6.44
N ASP A 40 5.38 -8.99 -5.11
CA ASP A 40 5.92 -7.83 -4.41
C ASP A 40 7.40 -7.60 -4.71
N LEU A 41 8.20 -8.65 -4.78
CA LEU A 41 9.62 -8.54 -5.18
C LEU A 41 9.76 -7.94 -6.59
N LEU A 42 8.90 -8.36 -7.52
CA LEU A 42 8.88 -7.82 -8.87
C LEU A 42 8.37 -6.37 -8.89
N GLY A 43 7.28 -6.09 -8.19
CA GLY A 43 6.67 -4.76 -8.10
C GLY A 43 7.61 -3.74 -7.48
N THR A 44 8.24 -4.07 -6.36
CA THR A 44 9.18 -3.19 -5.66
C THR A 44 10.43 -2.92 -6.49
N THR A 45 10.98 -3.95 -7.14
CA THR A 45 12.15 -3.81 -8.03
C THR A 45 11.81 -2.92 -9.23
N LEU A 46 10.67 -3.17 -9.88
CA LEU A 46 10.20 -2.39 -11.00
C LEU A 46 9.92 -0.94 -10.61
N SER A 47 9.26 -0.72 -9.47
CA SER A 47 8.97 0.61 -8.94
C SER A 47 10.25 1.39 -8.64
N GLY A 48 11.28 0.73 -8.07
CA GLY A 48 12.60 1.32 -7.88
C GLY A 48 13.21 1.80 -9.20
N TRP A 49 13.23 0.94 -10.21
CA TRP A 49 13.75 1.27 -11.54
C TRP A 49 12.94 2.38 -12.24
N LEU A 50 11.60 2.34 -12.14
CA LEU A 50 10.72 3.39 -12.68
C LEU A 50 10.94 4.73 -11.97
N SER A 51 11.14 4.73 -10.65
CA SER A 51 11.33 5.95 -9.88
C SER A 51 12.63 6.69 -10.25
N ASP A 52 13.58 6.02 -10.93
CA ASP A 52 14.77 6.65 -11.49
C ASP A 52 14.50 7.35 -12.84
N ARG A 53 13.44 6.96 -13.54
CA ARG A 53 13.10 7.48 -14.88
C ARG A 53 11.92 8.42 -14.91
N PHE A 54 10.96 8.24 -14.00
CA PHE A 54 9.72 9.00 -13.94
C PHE A 54 9.61 9.81 -12.65
N ALA A 55 8.72 10.79 -12.61
CA ALA A 55 8.46 11.54 -11.41
C ALA A 55 7.91 10.62 -10.30
N PRO A 56 8.55 10.58 -9.10
CA PRO A 56 8.14 9.67 -8.02
C PRO A 56 6.68 9.81 -7.61
N GLN A 57 6.11 11.03 -7.76
CA GLN A 57 4.70 11.29 -7.48
C GLN A 57 3.76 10.47 -8.36
N ALA A 58 4.06 10.36 -9.66
CA ALA A 58 3.22 9.61 -10.59
C ALA A 58 3.17 8.12 -10.22
N LEU A 59 4.26 7.58 -9.67
CA LEU A 59 4.35 6.19 -9.24
C LEU A 59 3.59 5.91 -7.93
N LEU A 60 3.33 6.93 -7.11
CA LEU A 60 2.51 6.80 -5.92
C LEU A 60 1.00 6.72 -6.23
N TYR A 61 0.58 7.09 -7.45
CA TYR A 61 -0.84 7.05 -7.85
C TYR A 61 -1.25 5.72 -8.45
N LEU A 62 -0.39 5.12 -9.26
CA LEU A 62 -0.69 3.89 -9.98
C LEU A 62 -1.19 2.78 -9.05
N PRO A 63 -0.50 2.46 -7.96
CA PRO A 63 -0.91 1.42 -7.04
C PRO A 63 -2.28 1.68 -6.40
N GLN A 64 -2.56 2.92 -6.03
CA GLN A 64 -3.79 3.26 -5.31
C GLN A 64 -5.03 3.35 -6.21
N ALA A 65 -4.83 3.51 -7.53
CA ALA A 65 -5.90 3.44 -8.52
C ALA A 65 -6.40 2.01 -8.76
N PHE A 66 -5.58 1.00 -8.45
CA PHE A 66 -5.91 -0.42 -8.59
C PHE A 66 -6.66 -1.03 -7.39
N GLY A 67 -6.99 -0.28 -6.35
CA GLY A 67 -7.78 -0.75 -5.19
C GLY A 67 -9.19 -1.26 -5.52
N LEU A 68 -9.62 -1.19 -6.79
CA LEU A 68 -10.86 -1.76 -7.31
C LEU A 68 -10.75 -3.26 -7.66
N GLU A 69 -9.58 -3.86 -7.50
CA GLU A 69 -9.25 -5.23 -7.95
C GLU A 69 -10.00 -6.33 -7.24
N TYR A 70 -10.61 -6.02 -6.11
CA TYR A 70 -11.44 -6.95 -5.36
C TYR A 70 -12.62 -7.50 -6.17
N PHE A 71 -13.02 -6.83 -7.25
CA PHE A 71 -14.10 -7.24 -8.13
C PHE A 71 -13.71 -8.31 -9.15
N TYR A 72 -12.42 -8.55 -9.38
CA TYR A 72 -11.94 -9.47 -10.43
C TYR A 72 -11.57 -10.87 -9.95
N GLY A 73 -11.81 -11.17 -8.66
CA GLY A 73 -11.50 -12.46 -8.06
C GLY A 73 -10.12 -12.55 -7.39
N LEU A 74 -10.00 -13.46 -6.45
CA LEU A 74 -8.83 -13.62 -5.59
C LEU A 74 -7.48 -13.80 -6.31
N PRO A 75 -7.36 -14.57 -7.43
CA PRO A 75 -6.08 -14.72 -8.11
C PRO A 75 -5.59 -13.41 -8.74
N LEU A 76 -6.50 -12.64 -9.35
CA LEU A 76 -6.16 -11.37 -9.98
C LEU A 76 -5.84 -10.31 -8.91
N PHE A 77 -6.61 -10.30 -7.83
CA PHE A 77 -6.29 -9.51 -6.63
C PHE A 77 -4.89 -9.83 -6.09
N THR A 78 -4.55 -11.11 -5.96
CA THR A 78 -3.22 -11.55 -5.50
C THR A 78 -2.09 -11.00 -6.37
N LEU A 79 -2.26 -11.05 -7.69
CA LEU A 79 -1.27 -10.54 -8.64
C LEU A 79 -1.06 -9.03 -8.47
N PHE A 80 -2.12 -8.26 -8.57
CA PHE A 80 -2.03 -6.79 -8.57
C PHE A 80 -1.67 -6.25 -7.19
N TYR A 81 -2.30 -6.76 -6.14
CA TYR A 81 -1.99 -6.35 -4.78
C TYR A 81 -0.55 -6.70 -4.39
N GLY A 82 -0.06 -7.88 -4.83
CA GLY A 82 1.33 -8.25 -4.65
C GLY A 82 2.28 -7.27 -5.33
N LEU A 83 2.04 -6.91 -6.58
CA LEU A 83 2.85 -5.92 -7.30
C LEU A 83 2.86 -4.54 -6.63
N ASP A 84 1.83 -4.21 -5.88
CA ASP A 84 1.66 -2.91 -5.21
C ASP A 84 2.15 -2.88 -3.76
N TRP A 85 2.19 -4.01 -3.05
CA TRP A 85 2.29 -4.08 -1.59
C TRP A 85 3.37 -3.15 -0.99
N VAL A 86 4.59 -3.19 -1.53
CA VAL A 86 5.71 -2.35 -1.08
C VAL A 86 6.22 -1.41 -2.19
N ALA A 87 5.59 -1.44 -3.37
CA ALA A 87 6.02 -0.67 -4.53
C ALA A 87 6.02 0.85 -4.32
N THR A 88 5.31 1.35 -3.30
CA THR A 88 5.31 2.76 -2.90
C THR A 88 6.54 3.18 -2.09
N VAL A 89 7.33 2.24 -1.56
CA VAL A 89 8.50 2.53 -0.72
C VAL A 89 9.64 3.20 -1.52
N PRO A 90 10.10 2.67 -2.67
CA PRO A 90 11.18 3.30 -3.43
C PRO A 90 10.88 4.75 -3.84
N PRO A 91 9.72 5.08 -4.42
CA PRO A 91 9.40 6.48 -4.75
C PRO A 91 9.26 7.37 -3.51
N THR A 92 8.79 6.83 -2.37
CA THR A 92 8.72 7.58 -1.11
C THR A 92 10.11 7.93 -0.58
N VAL A 93 11.04 6.98 -0.59
CA VAL A 93 12.45 7.21 -0.20
C VAL A 93 13.07 8.25 -1.10
N LYS A 94 12.91 8.14 -2.43
CA LYS A 94 13.43 9.10 -3.39
C LYS A 94 12.87 10.51 -3.19
N LEU A 95 11.58 10.60 -2.92
CA LEU A 95 10.89 11.86 -2.61
C LEU A 95 11.45 12.50 -1.34
N THR A 96 11.60 11.71 -0.28
CA THR A 96 12.13 12.15 1.01
C THR A 96 13.56 12.64 0.85
N THR A 97 14.40 11.91 0.12
CA THR A 97 15.79 12.31 -0.17
C THR A 97 15.85 13.60 -0.99
N GLY A 98 14.96 13.76 -1.96
CA GLY A 98 14.89 14.96 -2.80
C GLY A 98 14.46 16.22 -2.06
N VAL A 99 13.65 16.09 -1.00
CA VAL A 99 13.14 17.22 -0.21
C VAL A 99 14.04 17.54 0.98
N PHE A 100 14.52 16.53 1.71
CA PHE A 100 15.24 16.69 2.98
C PHE A 100 16.74 16.47 2.88
N GLY A 101 17.23 16.04 1.71
CA GLY A 101 18.63 15.67 1.51
C GLY A 101 18.97 14.28 2.06
N SER A 102 20.13 13.74 1.66
CA SER A 102 20.54 12.37 1.98
C SER A 102 20.80 12.13 3.47
N GLU A 103 21.19 13.17 4.22
CA GLU A 103 21.51 13.04 5.65
C GLU A 103 20.25 12.92 6.51
N GLN A 104 19.19 13.68 6.22
CA GLN A 104 17.97 13.71 7.01
C GLN A 104 16.91 12.71 6.51
N ALA A 105 16.99 12.29 5.25
CA ALA A 105 16.01 11.42 4.64
C ALA A 105 15.76 10.11 5.42
N PRO A 106 16.77 9.41 5.98
CA PRO A 106 16.54 8.18 6.75
C PRO A 106 15.69 8.43 8.00
N VAL A 107 15.96 9.53 8.71
CA VAL A 107 15.20 9.88 9.94
C VAL A 107 13.76 10.24 9.60
N VAL A 108 13.55 11.06 8.56
CA VAL A 108 12.21 11.46 8.10
C VAL A 108 11.44 10.24 7.59
N PHE A 109 12.10 9.35 6.84
CA PHE A 109 11.48 8.10 6.39
C PHE A 109 11.09 7.21 7.57
N GLY A 110 11.93 7.13 8.62
CA GLY A 110 11.61 6.43 9.87
C GLY A 110 10.32 6.97 10.51
N TRP A 111 10.13 8.29 10.57
CA TRP A 111 8.90 8.91 11.05
C TRP A 111 7.69 8.62 10.15
N ILE A 112 7.89 8.57 8.83
CA ILE A 112 6.83 8.16 7.89
C ILE A 112 6.39 6.72 8.18
N VAL A 113 7.33 5.79 8.38
CA VAL A 113 7.03 4.40 8.73
C VAL A 113 6.40 4.30 10.10
N ALA A 114 6.91 5.02 11.10
CA ALA A 114 6.31 5.05 12.45
C ALA A 114 4.85 5.55 12.41
N GLY A 115 4.56 6.57 11.62
CA GLY A 115 3.18 7.05 11.42
C GLY A 115 2.28 6.09 10.63
N HIS A 116 2.89 5.15 9.88
CA HIS A 116 2.18 4.11 9.15
C HIS A 116 1.61 3.03 10.10
N GLN A 117 2.35 2.65 11.14
CA GLN A 117 2.01 1.52 12.00
C GLN A 117 0.67 1.68 12.76
N PRO A 118 0.35 2.83 13.38
CA PRO A 118 -0.96 3.01 14.00
C PRO A 118 -2.12 2.82 13.02
N GLY A 119 -1.98 3.33 11.78
CA GLY A 119 -2.99 3.15 10.73
C GLY A 119 -3.23 1.68 10.40
N ALA A 120 -2.16 0.90 10.26
CA ALA A 120 -2.25 -0.54 10.02
C ALA A 120 -2.91 -1.28 11.19
N ALA A 121 -2.56 -0.93 12.43
CA ALA A 121 -3.13 -1.53 13.63
C ALA A 121 -4.65 -1.23 13.76
N PHE A 122 -5.06 0.02 13.55
CA PHE A 122 -6.48 0.40 13.56
C PHE A 122 -7.28 -0.30 12.44
N ALA A 123 -6.70 -0.45 11.27
CA ALA A 123 -7.36 -1.13 10.16
C ALA A 123 -7.54 -2.63 10.43
N ALA A 124 -6.51 -3.30 10.96
CA ALA A 124 -6.59 -4.70 11.32
C ALA A 124 -7.64 -4.93 12.42
N LEU A 125 -7.61 -4.11 13.48
CA LEU A 125 -8.58 -4.20 14.58
C LEU A 125 -10.00 -3.91 14.10
N GLY A 126 -10.20 -2.84 13.34
CA GLY A 126 -11.49 -2.42 12.80
C GLY A 126 -12.08 -3.45 11.86
N ALA A 127 -11.27 -4.05 10.98
CA ALA A 127 -11.71 -5.11 10.09
C ALA A 127 -12.17 -6.36 10.86
N GLY A 128 -11.44 -6.76 11.91
CA GLY A 128 -11.84 -7.85 12.78
C GLY A 128 -13.17 -7.57 13.51
N MET A 129 -13.34 -6.37 14.04
CA MET A 129 -14.59 -5.96 14.70
C MET A 129 -15.76 -5.94 13.73
N LEU A 130 -15.60 -5.39 12.53
CA LEU A 130 -16.64 -5.36 11.50
C LEU A 130 -17.03 -6.77 11.05
N ARG A 131 -16.05 -7.66 10.86
CA ARG A 131 -16.34 -9.05 10.53
C ARG A 131 -17.13 -9.77 11.64
N ASN A 132 -16.76 -9.55 12.90
CA ASN A 132 -17.48 -10.17 14.02
C ASN A 132 -18.93 -9.68 14.15
N SER A 133 -19.18 -8.41 13.82
CA SER A 133 -20.52 -7.81 13.91
C SER A 133 -21.38 -8.05 12.66
N LEU A 134 -20.79 -8.05 11.46
CA LEU A 134 -21.49 -8.12 10.17
C LEU A 134 -21.36 -9.47 9.46
N GLY A 135 -20.53 -10.38 9.97
CA GLY A 135 -20.31 -11.72 9.40
C GLY A 135 -19.50 -11.71 8.09
N SER A 136 -19.04 -10.55 7.59
CA SER A 136 -18.27 -10.48 6.33
C SER A 136 -17.24 -9.34 6.35
N TYR A 137 -16.24 -9.44 5.46
CA TYR A 137 -15.22 -8.40 5.28
C TYR A 137 -15.63 -7.31 4.26
N THR A 138 -16.78 -7.42 3.62
CA THR A 138 -17.19 -6.52 2.52
C THR A 138 -17.13 -5.05 2.91
N VAL A 139 -17.66 -4.70 4.10
CA VAL A 139 -17.67 -3.31 4.58
C VAL A 139 -16.24 -2.81 4.87
N ALA A 140 -15.40 -3.64 5.49
CA ALA A 140 -14.01 -3.31 5.75
C ALA A 140 -13.24 -3.04 4.45
N THR A 141 -13.47 -3.87 3.43
CA THR A 141 -12.87 -3.72 2.10
C THR A 141 -13.33 -2.44 1.41
N MET A 142 -14.63 -2.13 1.46
CA MET A 142 -15.17 -0.88 0.88
C MET A 142 -14.60 0.37 1.56
N ILE A 143 -14.47 0.36 2.89
CA ILE A 143 -13.86 1.46 3.65
C ILE A 143 -12.40 1.62 3.25
N SER A 144 -11.64 0.53 3.18
CA SER A 144 -10.23 0.55 2.77
C SER A 144 -10.06 1.10 1.36
N GLY A 145 -10.89 0.67 0.40
CA GLY A 145 -10.90 1.19 -0.96
C GLY A 145 -11.22 2.68 -1.04
N ALA A 146 -12.21 3.15 -0.29
CA ALA A 146 -12.54 4.58 -0.22
C ALA A 146 -11.39 5.42 0.34
N LEU A 147 -10.70 4.91 1.39
CA LEU A 147 -9.52 5.57 1.95
C LEU A 147 -8.36 5.62 0.94
N CYS A 148 -8.18 4.58 0.12
CA CYS A 148 -7.19 4.59 -0.97
C CYS A 148 -7.48 5.68 -2.00
N LEU A 149 -8.74 5.85 -2.41
CA LEU A 149 -9.12 6.92 -3.34
C LEU A 149 -8.88 8.32 -2.76
N VAL A 150 -9.18 8.52 -1.48
CA VAL A 150 -8.88 9.77 -0.77
C VAL A 150 -7.37 10.03 -0.72
N ALA A 151 -6.58 9.01 -0.42
CA ALA A 151 -5.12 9.14 -0.42
C ALA A 151 -4.56 9.45 -1.79
N ALA A 152 -5.06 8.81 -2.85
CA ALA A 152 -4.68 9.10 -4.22
C ALA A 152 -4.97 10.58 -4.56
N ALA A 153 -6.17 11.06 -4.24
CA ALA A 153 -6.54 12.46 -4.45
C ALA A 153 -5.65 13.46 -3.67
N LEU A 154 -5.29 13.12 -2.42
CA LEU A 154 -4.38 13.94 -1.62
C LEU A 154 -2.96 13.92 -2.18
N ALA A 155 -2.49 12.76 -2.62
CA ALA A 155 -1.17 12.63 -3.22
C ALA A 155 -1.03 13.49 -4.51
N LEU A 156 -2.12 13.64 -5.31
CA LEU A 156 -2.14 14.55 -6.47
C LEU A 156 -1.92 16.03 -6.11
N ARG A 157 -2.13 16.41 -4.86
CA ARG A 157 -1.93 17.78 -4.38
C ARG A 157 -0.51 18.06 -3.88
N ILE A 158 0.35 17.04 -3.78
CA ILE A 158 1.75 17.22 -3.36
C ILE A 158 2.51 17.93 -4.49
N ARG A 159 2.72 19.24 -4.35
CA ARG A 159 3.62 20.01 -5.19
C ARG A 159 5.02 19.94 -4.59
N ILE A 160 5.97 19.39 -5.32
CA ILE A 160 7.38 19.49 -4.95
C ILE A 160 7.91 20.78 -5.56
N GLU A 161 8.17 21.79 -4.74
CA GLU A 161 9.10 22.86 -5.11
C GLU A 161 10.50 22.23 -5.15
N ARG A 162 11.05 22.08 -6.34
CA ARG A 162 12.45 21.66 -6.50
C ARG A 162 13.30 22.69 -5.77
N HIS A 163 13.94 22.29 -4.69
CA HIS A 163 14.97 23.08 -4.05
C HIS A 163 16.05 23.35 -5.11
N ARG A 164 16.10 24.57 -5.64
CA ARG A 164 17.22 25.00 -6.49
C ARG A 164 18.45 25.02 -5.57
N PRO A 165 19.53 24.30 -5.91
CA PRO A 165 20.76 24.46 -5.16
C PRO A 165 21.15 25.95 -5.24
N ALA A 166 21.56 26.49 -4.09
CA ALA A 166 22.08 27.87 -4.05
C ALA A 166 23.26 27.98 -5.03
N PRO A 167 23.37 29.04 -5.81
CA PRO A 167 24.52 29.23 -6.67
C PRO A 167 25.77 29.31 -5.78
N VAL A 168 26.79 28.53 -6.15
CA VAL A 168 28.13 28.49 -5.53
C VAL A 168 28.86 29.79 -5.83
#